data_c35bf3912ec12cc93e12f517b4d181a6
#
_entry.id   c35bf3912ec12cc93e12f517b4d181a6
#
_cell.length_a   1.000
_cell.length_b   1.000
_cell.length_c   1.000
_cell.angle_alpha   90.00
_cell.angle_beta   90.00
_cell.angle_gamma   90.00
#
_symmetry.space_group_name_H-M   'P 1'
#
loop_
_entity.id
_entity.type
_entity.pdbx_description
1 polymer ?
#
loop_
_entity_poly.entity_id
_entity_poly.type
_entity_poly.pdbx_seq_one_letter_code
_entity_poly.pdbx_strand_id
1 'polypeptide(L)'
;MRHIIAINLQNEAGALTRVAGLFSTRGYNIESLSVAATDDPTVSRITLVTRGSDSVIQQIVSQLNKLIDVVSVEDKTQGEHIERELVLLKLKVRPEQADAVRGYVVRAGGRVIDPASDGFIVELTANEAEIDKFVVDLSQGAQLLEVVRSGALGISRLTRAARLRRE
;
A
#
# COMPACT_ATOMS: atom_id res chain seq x y z
N MET A 1 11.52 -10.33 7.74
CA MET A 1 10.75 -9.17 8.24
C MET A 1 10.17 -8.45 7.03
N ARG A 2 8.98 -7.83 7.15
CA ARG A 2 8.36 -7.00 6.08
C ARG A 2 8.94 -5.58 6.17
N HIS A 3 9.27 -4.98 5.04
CA HIS A 3 9.81 -3.63 4.95
C HIS A 3 9.05 -2.79 3.94
N ILE A 4 8.89 -1.51 4.26
CA ILE A 4 8.29 -0.50 3.41
C ILE A 4 9.39 0.47 2.97
N ILE A 5 9.71 0.46 1.70
CA ILE A 5 10.75 1.31 1.11
C ILE A 5 10.08 2.40 0.28
N ALA A 6 10.41 3.64 0.59
CA ALA A 6 9.99 4.80 -0.17
C ALA A 6 11.13 5.26 -1.07
N ILE A 7 10.84 5.41 -2.35
CA ILE A 7 11.82 5.81 -3.37
C ILE A 7 11.26 7.02 -4.11
N ASN A 8 11.98 8.12 -4.12
CA ASN A 8 11.74 9.21 -5.04
C ASN A 8 12.66 9.02 -6.23
N LEU A 9 12.11 9.08 -7.44
CA LEU A 9 12.85 8.90 -8.69
C LEU A 9 12.38 9.89 -9.73
N GLN A 10 13.23 10.13 -10.74
CA GLN A 10 12.88 10.97 -11.89
C GLN A 10 11.65 10.38 -12.61
N ASN A 11 10.68 11.23 -12.94
CA ASN A 11 9.47 10.83 -13.65
C ASN A 11 9.75 10.72 -15.16
N GLU A 12 10.61 9.75 -15.53
CA GLU A 12 11.05 9.49 -16.88
C GLU A 12 10.79 8.07 -17.32
N ALA A 13 10.66 7.86 -18.62
CA ALA A 13 10.48 6.55 -19.20
C ALA A 13 11.66 5.62 -18.84
N GLY A 14 11.35 4.42 -18.34
CA GLY A 14 12.34 3.42 -17.95
C GLY A 14 12.84 3.51 -16.50
N ALA A 15 12.61 4.60 -15.77
CA ALA A 15 13.05 4.74 -14.38
C ALA A 15 12.48 3.62 -13.49
N LEU A 16 11.16 3.35 -13.57
CA LEU A 16 10.53 2.25 -12.87
C LEU A 16 11.09 0.88 -13.30
N THR A 17 11.35 0.71 -14.58
CA THR A 17 11.91 -0.56 -15.12
C THR A 17 13.28 -0.85 -14.52
N ARG A 18 14.13 0.17 -14.33
CA ARG A 18 15.44 0.01 -13.70
C ARG A 18 15.32 -0.37 -12.23
N VAL A 19 14.40 0.21 -11.49
CA VAL A 19 14.11 -0.18 -10.10
C VAL A 19 13.62 -1.64 -10.05
N ALA A 20 12.61 -2.00 -10.83
CA ALA A 20 12.07 -3.36 -10.88
C ALA A 20 13.13 -4.39 -11.34
N GLY A 21 13.94 -4.02 -12.32
CA GLY A 21 15.05 -4.84 -12.82
C GLY A 21 16.10 -5.15 -11.76
N LEU A 22 16.40 -4.21 -10.88
CA LEU A 22 17.32 -4.42 -9.76
C LEU A 22 16.78 -5.50 -8.81
N PHE A 23 15.50 -5.48 -8.48
CA PHE A 23 14.87 -6.52 -7.65
C PHE A 23 14.90 -7.87 -8.34
N SER A 24 14.50 -7.93 -9.61
CA SER A 24 14.44 -9.13 -10.41
C SER A 24 15.82 -9.80 -10.56
N THR A 25 16.84 -9.05 -10.94
CA THR A 25 18.21 -9.60 -11.16
C THR A 25 18.86 -10.13 -9.89
N ARG A 26 18.41 -9.70 -8.72
CA ARG A 26 18.95 -10.13 -7.42
C ARG A 26 18.05 -11.13 -6.69
N GLY A 27 16.93 -11.53 -7.30
CA GLY A 27 15.98 -12.48 -6.73
C GLY A 27 15.20 -11.94 -5.54
N TYR A 28 15.06 -10.62 -5.41
CA TYR A 28 14.21 -10.01 -4.38
C TYR A 28 12.77 -9.96 -4.85
N ASN A 29 11.84 -10.35 -3.99
CA ASN A 29 10.42 -10.28 -4.29
C ASN A 29 9.84 -8.91 -3.94
N ILE A 30 8.97 -8.39 -4.81
CA ILE A 30 8.14 -7.20 -4.55
C ILE A 30 6.74 -7.70 -4.19
N GLU A 31 6.28 -7.48 -2.94
CA GLU A 31 4.93 -7.88 -2.51
C GLU A 31 3.89 -6.87 -2.96
N SER A 32 4.21 -5.59 -2.89
CA SER A 32 3.37 -4.52 -3.43
C SER A 32 4.21 -3.37 -3.95
N LEU A 33 3.66 -2.66 -4.93
CA LEU A 33 4.29 -1.52 -5.57
C LEU A 33 3.22 -0.48 -5.90
N SER A 34 3.37 0.71 -5.37
CA SER A 34 2.53 1.86 -5.69
C SER A 34 3.38 2.99 -6.22
N VAL A 35 3.01 3.58 -7.35
CA VAL A 35 3.76 4.65 -8.02
C VAL A 35 2.84 5.78 -8.39
N ALA A 36 3.22 7.01 -8.07
CA ALA A 36 2.52 8.21 -8.51
C ALA A 36 3.49 9.38 -8.64
N ALA A 37 3.16 10.36 -9.48
CA ALA A 37 3.84 11.64 -9.49
C ALA A 37 3.66 12.36 -8.15
N THR A 38 4.62 13.18 -7.76
CA THR A 38 4.55 14.05 -6.58
C THR A 38 3.95 15.41 -6.96
N ASP A 39 4.01 16.38 -6.05
CA ASP A 39 3.74 17.79 -6.32
C ASP A 39 4.75 18.42 -7.31
N ASP A 40 5.96 17.85 -7.41
CA ASP A 40 6.90 18.11 -8.50
C ASP A 40 6.64 17.11 -9.65
N PRO A 41 6.16 17.55 -10.82
CA PRO A 41 5.86 16.68 -11.95
C PRO A 41 7.09 15.94 -12.53
N THR A 42 8.30 16.41 -12.22
CA THR A 42 9.55 15.76 -12.64
C THR A 42 9.94 14.59 -11.72
N VAL A 43 9.27 14.43 -10.58
CA VAL A 43 9.57 13.41 -9.57
C VAL A 43 8.36 12.52 -9.33
N SER A 44 8.57 11.21 -9.40
CA SER A 44 7.62 10.18 -8.98
C SER A 44 8.02 9.59 -7.63
N ARG A 45 7.03 9.23 -6.83
CA ARG A 45 7.18 8.49 -5.58
C ARG A 45 6.76 7.05 -5.75
N ILE A 46 7.66 6.12 -5.43
CA ILE A 46 7.35 4.70 -5.26
C ILE A 46 7.22 4.41 -3.76
N THR A 47 6.20 3.66 -3.38
CA THR A 47 6.16 2.91 -2.13
C THR A 47 6.20 1.44 -2.47
N LEU A 48 7.21 0.73 -2.00
CA LEU A 48 7.48 -0.67 -2.31
C LEU A 48 7.50 -1.47 -1.01
N VAL A 49 6.83 -2.62 -1.01
CA VAL A 49 6.87 -3.58 0.09
C VAL A 49 7.64 -4.81 -0.35
N THR A 50 8.58 -5.23 0.48
CA THR A 50 9.38 -6.45 0.28
C THR A 50 9.65 -7.15 1.61
N ARG A 51 10.10 -8.40 1.58
CA ARG A 51 10.53 -9.16 2.76
C ARG A 51 11.99 -9.52 2.68
N GLY A 52 12.68 -9.39 3.81
CA GLY A 52 14.08 -9.76 3.93
C GLY A 52 14.60 -9.55 5.35
N SER A 53 15.87 -9.93 5.56
CA SER A 53 16.61 -9.52 6.74
C SER A 53 17.06 -8.07 6.62
N ASP A 54 17.36 -7.41 7.72
CA ASP A 54 17.83 -6.01 7.72
C ASP A 54 19.08 -5.84 6.84
N SER A 55 19.99 -6.82 6.82
CA SER A 55 21.18 -6.80 5.98
C SER A 55 20.83 -6.84 4.48
N VAL A 56 19.81 -7.61 4.09
CA VAL A 56 19.32 -7.65 2.70
C VAL A 56 18.71 -6.31 2.33
N ILE A 57 17.91 -5.72 3.21
CA ILE A 57 17.30 -4.41 2.95
C ILE A 57 18.34 -3.30 2.83
N GLN A 58 19.35 -3.28 3.69
CA GLN A 58 20.47 -2.34 3.56
C GLN A 58 21.19 -2.47 2.22
N GLN A 59 21.39 -3.70 1.73
CA GLN A 59 21.94 -3.93 0.39
C GLN A 59 21.02 -3.39 -0.71
N ILE A 60 19.71 -3.65 -0.62
CA ILE A 60 18.71 -3.11 -1.57
C ILE A 60 18.79 -1.58 -1.60
N VAL A 61 18.71 -0.93 -0.45
CA VAL A 61 18.79 0.55 -0.34
C VAL A 61 20.09 1.07 -0.93
N SER A 62 21.23 0.44 -0.62
CA SER A 62 22.54 0.83 -1.16
C SER A 62 22.59 0.70 -2.68
N GLN A 63 21.99 -0.32 -3.26
CA GLN A 63 21.97 -0.52 -4.72
C GLN A 63 20.99 0.43 -5.41
N LEU A 64 19.82 0.69 -4.81
CA LEU A 64 18.86 1.67 -5.33
C LEU A 64 19.48 3.08 -5.43
N ASN A 65 20.24 3.50 -4.42
CA ASN A 65 20.92 4.79 -4.40
C ASN A 65 22.02 4.94 -5.50
N LYS A 66 22.40 3.85 -6.17
CA LYS A 66 23.35 3.91 -7.32
C LYS A 66 22.66 4.10 -8.66
N LEU A 67 21.34 3.95 -8.71
CA LEU A 67 20.58 4.18 -9.95
C LEU A 67 20.50 5.67 -10.24
N ILE A 68 20.82 6.05 -11.47
CA ILE A 68 20.92 7.46 -11.87
C ILE A 68 19.60 8.22 -11.73
N ASP A 69 18.47 7.52 -11.88
CA ASP A 69 17.14 8.12 -11.79
C ASP A 69 16.63 8.24 -10.34
N VAL A 70 17.32 7.63 -9.37
CA VAL A 70 16.88 7.63 -7.99
C VAL A 70 17.36 8.90 -7.29
N VAL A 71 16.41 9.69 -6.81
CA VAL A 71 16.66 10.94 -6.08
C VAL A 71 16.91 10.66 -4.59
N SER A 72 16.11 9.77 -4.00
CA SER A 72 16.26 9.35 -2.59
C SER A 72 15.61 8.02 -2.32
N VAL A 73 16.11 7.29 -1.31
CA VAL A 73 15.57 6.04 -0.82
C VAL A 73 15.50 6.10 0.71
N GLU A 74 14.36 5.70 1.27
CA GLU A 74 14.16 5.60 2.72
C GLU A 74 13.48 4.29 3.09
N ASP A 75 14.03 3.54 4.04
CA ASP A 75 13.32 2.46 4.72
C ASP A 75 12.41 3.07 5.80
N LYS A 76 11.10 3.06 5.55
CA LYS A 76 10.09 3.60 6.47
C LYS A 76 9.85 2.69 7.67
N THR A 77 10.25 1.44 7.60
CA THR A 77 10.07 0.46 8.69
C THR A 77 10.90 0.83 9.93
N GLN A 78 12.01 1.51 9.73
CA GLN A 78 12.95 1.89 10.79
C GLN A 78 12.47 3.05 11.67
N GLY A 79 11.36 3.70 11.33
CA GLY A 79 10.85 4.87 12.04
C GLY A 79 9.34 4.86 12.24
N GLU A 80 8.84 5.83 13.01
CA GLU A 80 7.41 6.03 13.12
C GLU A 80 6.84 6.49 11.77
N HIS A 81 5.97 5.67 11.20
CA HIS A 81 5.31 5.97 9.94
C HIS A 81 3.81 5.69 10.02
N ILE A 82 3.08 6.20 9.05
CA ILE A 82 1.68 5.89 8.80
C ILE A 82 1.65 5.08 7.52
N GLU A 83 1.02 3.92 7.57
CA GLU A 83 0.74 3.06 6.43
C GLU A 83 -0.75 3.10 6.11
N ARG A 84 -1.09 3.20 4.83
CA ARG A 84 -2.46 3.08 4.32
C ARG A 84 -2.45 2.33 3.00
N GLU A 85 -3.49 1.54 2.81
CA GLU A 85 -3.79 0.82 1.59
C GLU A 85 -5.30 0.90 1.35
N LEU A 86 -5.72 1.01 0.10
CA LEU A 86 -7.12 0.90 -0.31
C LEU A 86 -7.39 -0.52 -0.77
N VAL A 87 -8.48 -1.11 -0.29
CA VAL A 87 -9.04 -2.35 -0.82
C VAL A 87 -10.44 -2.10 -1.39
N LEU A 88 -10.71 -2.68 -2.54
CA LEU A 88 -12.04 -2.80 -3.13
C LEU A 88 -12.43 -4.27 -3.14
N LEU A 89 -13.61 -4.59 -2.63
CA LEU A 89 -14.14 -5.96 -2.59
C LEU A 89 -15.48 -6.01 -3.32
N LYS A 90 -15.61 -6.95 -4.25
CA LYS A 90 -16.88 -7.30 -4.85
C LYS A 90 -17.44 -8.52 -4.12
N LEU A 91 -18.62 -8.37 -3.54
CA LEU A 91 -19.26 -9.33 -2.67
C LEU A 91 -20.60 -9.78 -3.27
N LYS A 92 -20.86 -11.08 -3.28
CA LYS A 92 -22.21 -11.63 -3.43
C LYS A 92 -22.76 -11.90 -2.04
N VAL A 93 -23.93 -11.35 -1.74
CA VAL A 93 -24.53 -11.38 -0.40
C VAL A 93 -25.95 -11.89 -0.50
N ARG A 94 -26.31 -12.85 0.36
CA ARG A 94 -27.69 -13.32 0.46
C ARG A 94 -28.58 -12.24 1.08
N PRO A 95 -29.84 -12.06 0.65
CA PRO A 95 -30.71 -11.00 1.13
C PRO A 95 -30.81 -10.94 2.66
N GLU A 96 -30.90 -12.09 3.33
CA GLU A 96 -31.02 -12.19 4.79
C GLU A 96 -29.74 -11.77 5.53
N GLN A 97 -28.61 -11.68 4.86
CA GLN A 97 -27.32 -11.25 5.42
C GLN A 97 -26.94 -9.81 5.05
N ALA A 98 -27.71 -9.18 4.16
CA ALA A 98 -27.35 -7.88 3.60
C ALA A 98 -27.14 -6.79 4.67
N ASP A 99 -28.06 -6.68 5.64
CA ASP A 99 -27.96 -5.67 6.69
C ASP A 99 -26.81 -5.95 7.66
N ALA A 100 -26.55 -7.22 7.97
CA ALA A 100 -25.42 -7.61 8.82
C ALA A 100 -24.08 -7.28 8.16
N VAL A 101 -23.93 -7.57 6.87
CA VAL A 101 -22.73 -7.25 6.07
C VAL A 101 -22.53 -5.75 5.99
N ARG A 102 -23.58 -4.96 5.66
CA ARG A 102 -23.52 -3.49 5.65
C ARG A 102 -23.09 -2.92 6.99
N GLY A 103 -23.72 -3.41 8.07
CA GLY A 103 -23.39 -2.98 9.43
C GLY A 103 -21.95 -3.29 9.82
N TYR A 104 -21.40 -4.43 9.38
CA TYR A 104 -20.01 -4.76 9.59
C TYR A 104 -19.08 -3.79 8.81
N VAL A 105 -19.33 -3.57 7.51
CA VAL A 105 -18.55 -2.65 6.67
C VAL A 105 -18.44 -1.27 7.32
N VAL A 106 -19.56 -0.70 7.77
CA VAL A 106 -19.59 0.62 8.42
C VAL A 106 -18.81 0.62 9.75
N ARG A 107 -18.98 -0.40 10.59
CA ARG A 107 -18.25 -0.50 11.88
C ARG A 107 -16.75 -0.65 11.68
N ALA A 108 -16.31 -1.29 10.59
CA ALA A 108 -14.90 -1.42 10.22
C ALA A 108 -14.32 -0.13 9.61
N GLY A 109 -15.13 0.91 9.40
CA GLY A 109 -14.71 2.16 8.77
C GLY A 109 -14.70 2.12 7.24
N GLY A 110 -15.30 1.08 6.65
CA GLY A 110 -15.47 0.96 5.21
C GLY A 110 -16.76 1.61 4.71
N ARG A 111 -16.94 1.60 3.39
CA ARG A 111 -18.13 2.11 2.72
C ARG A 111 -18.63 1.14 1.67
N VAL A 112 -19.95 1.09 1.48
CA VAL A 112 -20.57 0.47 0.30
C VAL A 112 -20.62 1.52 -0.78
N ILE A 113 -19.90 1.30 -1.89
CA ILE A 113 -19.80 2.26 -3.00
C ILE A 113 -20.73 1.90 -4.17
N ASP A 114 -21.09 0.63 -4.31
CA ASP A 114 -22.08 0.19 -5.30
C ASP A 114 -23.00 -0.88 -4.68
N PRO A 115 -24.24 -0.53 -4.32
CA PRO A 115 -25.23 -1.47 -3.82
C PRO A 115 -25.99 -2.11 -4.99
N ALA A 116 -26.01 -3.43 -5.04
CA ALA A 116 -26.86 -4.19 -5.95
C ALA A 116 -27.84 -5.07 -5.16
N SER A 117 -28.83 -5.68 -5.82
CA SER A 117 -29.86 -6.51 -5.18
C SER A 117 -29.29 -7.81 -4.59
N ASP A 118 -28.20 -8.32 -5.14
CA ASP A 118 -27.57 -9.59 -4.79
C ASP A 118 -26.11 -9.46 -4.33
N GLY A 119 -25.62 -8.21 -4.13
CA GLY A 119 -24.25 -7.98 -3.70
C GLY A 119 -23.87 -6.52 -3.50
N PHE A 120 -22.61 -6.31 -3.15
CA PHE A 120 -22.04 -4.99 -2.91
C PHE A 120 -20.65 -4.88 -3.49
N ILE A 121 -20.29 -3.67 -3.92
CA ILE A 121 -18.88 -3.26 -3.98
C ILE A 121 -18.61 -2.40 -2.76
N VAL A 122 -17.62 -2.80 -1.97
CA VAL A 122 -17.23 -2.10 -0.75
C VAL A 122 -15.78 -1.66 -0.83
N GLU A 123 -15.46 -0.56 -0.13
CA GLU A 123 -14.10 -0.08 0.01
C GLU A 123 -13.70 0.07 1.47
N LEU A 124 -12.42 -0.10 1.75
CA LEU A 124 -11.79 0.23 3.02
C LEU A 124 -10.40 0.79 2.77
N THR A 125 -10.05 1.86 3.50
CA THR A 125 -8.67 2.36 3.57
C THR A 125 -8.14 2.15 4.98
N ALA A 126 -7.13 1.28 5.13
CA ALA A 126 -6.57 0.90 6.43
C ALA A 126 -5.11 0.43 6.27
N ASN A 127 -4.48 -0.07 7.34
CA ASN A 127 -3.22 -0.79 7.23
C ASN A 127 -3.43 -2.24 6.76
N GLU A 128 -2.35 -2.92 6.38
CA GLU A 128 -2.40 -4.30 5.85
C GLU A 128 -3.15 -5.26 6.77
N ALA A 129 -2.83 -5.26 8.06
CA ALA A 129 -3.43 -6.21 9.01
C ALA A 129 -4.94 -5.96 9.20
N GLU A 130 -5.37 -4.69 9.21
CA GLU A 130 -6.79 -4.33 9.28
C GLU A 130 -7.54 -4.75 8.00
N ILE A 131 -6.90 -4.61 6.82
CA ILE A 131 -7.47 -5.04 5.53
C ILE A 131 -7.58 -6.57 5.49
N ASP A 132 -6.54 -7.29 5.88
CA ASP A 132 -6.55 -8.76 5.89
C ASP A 132 -7.66 -9.28 6.80
N LYS A 133 -7.80 -8.70 8.00
CA LYS A 133 -8.91 -9.02 8.90
C LYS A 133 -10.27 -8.71 8.28
N PHE A 134 -10.43 -7.56 7.65
CA PHE A 134 -11.66 -7.14 6.99
C PHE A 134 -12.10 -8.12 5.89
N VAL A 135 -11.16 -8.57 5.06
CA VAL A 135 -11.41 -9.56 4.01
C VAL A 135 -11.84 -10.90 4.60
N VAL A 136 -11.15 -11.38 5.64
CA VAL A 136 -11.46 -12.64 6.32
C VAL A 136 -12.84 -12.58 6.97
N ASP A 137 -13.14 -11.52 7.71
CA ASP A 137 -14.43 -11.38 8.40
C ASP A 137 -15.61 -11.32 7.41
N LEU A 138 -15.45 -10.57 6.30
CA LEU A 138 -16.49 -10.49 5.27
C LEU A 138 -16.72 -11.83 4.56
N SER A 139 -15.70 -12.64 4.41
CA SER A 139 -15.82 -13.97 3.78
C SER A 139 -16.70 -14.94 4.58
N GLN A 140 -16.98 -14.67 5.85
CA GLN A 140 -17.86 -15.47 6.68
C GLN A 140 -19.36 -15.20 6.41
N GLY A 141 -19.68 -13.96 5.97
CA GLY A 141 -21.07 -13.54 5.72
C GLY A 141 -21.41 -13.30 4.26
N ALA A 142 -20.41 -13.32 3.37
CA ALA A 142 -20.57 -13.06 1.94
C ALA A 142 -19.60 -13.90 1.11
N GLN A 143 -19.93 -14.13 -0.14
CA GLN A 143 -19.02 -14.73 -1.11
C GLN A 143 -18.16 -13.63 -1.72
N LEU A 144 -16.85 -13.72 -1.55
CA LEU A 144 -15.90 -12.85 -2.25
C LEU A 144 -15.85 -13.23 -3.73
N LEU A 145 -16.17 -12.29 -4.62
CA LEU A 145 -16.08 -12.47 -6.06
C LEU A 145 -14.78 -11.91 -6.61
N GLU A 146 -14.33 -10.77 -6.06
CA GLU A 146 -13.12 -10.08 -6.51
C GLU A 146 -12.51 -9.28 -5.35
N VAL A 147 -11.19 -9.26 -5.27
CA VAL A 147 -10.40 -8.47 -4.31
C VAL A 147 -9.37 -7.67 -5.10
N VAL A 148 -9.42 -6.36 -4.97
CA VAL A 148 -8.44 -5.45 -5.61
C VAL A 148 -7.79 -4.60 -4.54
N ARG A 149 -6.46 -4.55 -4.53
CA ARG A 149 -5.67 -3.79 -3.54
C ARG A 149 -4.75 -2.80 -4.25
N SER A 150 -4.62 -1.61 -3.69
CA SER A 150 -3.73 -0.57 -4.24
C SER A 150 -2.24 -0.83 -3.96
N GLY A 151 -1.93 -1.70 -2.99
CA GLY A 151 -0.62 -1.73 -2.37
C GLY A 151 -0.45 -0.63 -1.32
N ALA A 152 0.54 -0.79 -0.46
CA ALA A 152 0.77 0.11 0.67
C ALA A 152 1.31 1.47 0.22
N LEU A 153 0.81 2.51 0.87
CA LEU A 153 1.39 3.86 0.88
C LEU A 153 2.00 4.10 2.25
N GLY A 154 3.23 4.62 2.30
CA GLY A 154 3.94 4.90 3.54
C GLY A 154 4.40 6.35 3.63
N ILE A 155 4.12 7.01 4.77
CA ILE A 155 4.60 8.35 5.07
C ILE A 155 5.12 8.44 6.49
N SER A 156 6.26 9.13 6.70
CA SER A 156 6.79 9.36 8.05
C SER A 156 5.84 10.22 8.88
N ARG A 157 5.75 9.93 10.18
CA ARG A 157 5.01 10.81 11.10
C ARG A 157 5.72 12.15 11.24
N LEU A 158 4.94 13.19 11.56
CA LEU A 158 5.49 14.49 11.92
C LEU A 158 6.23 14.35 13.26
N THR A 159 7.54 14.56 13.23
CA THR A 159 8.34 14.68 14.46
C THR A 159 8.04 16.02 15.16
N ARG A 160 8.26 16.07 16.49
CA ARG A 160 8.05 17.31 17.26
C ARG A 160 8.87 18.49 16.69
N ALA A 161 10.08 18.21 16.18
CA ALA A 161 10.94 19.22 15.56
C ALA A 161 10.40 19.75 14.21
N ALA A 162 9.67 18.93 13.44
CA ALA A 162 9.08 19.37 12.19
C ALA A 162 7.79 20.20 12.38
N ARG A 163 7.12 20.08 13.55
CA ARG A 163 5.96 20.91 13.92
C ARG A 163 6.37 22.34 14.24
N LEU A 164 7.53 22.54 14.88
CA LEU A 164 8.04 23.86 15.30
C LEU A 164 8.61 24.73 14.17
N ARG A 165 8.81 24.17 12.96
CA ARG A 165 9.32 24.91 11.79
C ARG A 165 8.20 25.52 10.91
N ARG A 166 6.94 25.34 11.26
CA ARG A 166 5.77 25.85 10.51
C ARG A 166 4.98 26.93 11.26
N GLU A 167 5.44 27.33 12.44
CA GLU A 167 5.02 28.52 13.17
C GLU A 167 6.05 29.65 12.96
#